data_db6077377e90685e7cf2876379ee4b46
#
_entry.id   db6077377e90685e7cf2876379ee4b46
#
_cell.length_a   1.000
_cell.length_b   1.000
_cell.length_c   1.000
_cell.angle_alpha   90.00
_cell.angle_beta   90.00
_cell.angle_gamma   90.00
#
_symmetry.space_group_name_H-M   'P 1'
#
loop_
_entity.id
_entity.type
_entity.pdbx_description
1 polymer ?
#
loop_
_entity_poly.entity_id
_entity_poly.type
_entity_poly.pdbx_seq_one_letter_code
_entity_poly.pdbx_strand_id
1 'polypeptide(L)'
;MGVKISVVIPNWNGEKFLRGCLQSLREQTFRDFEVILVDNASTDGSLAIVEKEFPEVKVIGLRRNLGLTGGANAGIKAAGGEVIALLNNDAEAHPRWLEALWSALERHPEAGMAASKILLYDRREVINSAGDFYRIDGIPGNRGVWEKDEGQYDREEYVFGACGGAAAYRKAMLEDIGLFDEDMFMYCEDVDLAWRAQIAGYRCIYTPEAVVYHRLSATGGGKLASFYNGRNFIYVLAKDYPGTLFRKYWPLIIKAQLRITADALKAWRGEAARARIRGQLAGLTVIPKALSRRRAVYSRRRVSDDYLESLLQFPN
;
A
#
# COMPACT_ATOMS: atom_id res chain seq x y z
N MET A 1 -4.71 28.82 7.66
CA MET A 1 -3.97 27.98 6.71
C MET A 1 -4.26 26.54 7.08
N GLY A 2 -4.48 25.63 6.11
CA GLY A 2 -4.66 24.21 6.39
C GLY A 2 -3.35 23.56 6.81
N VAL A 3 -3.42 22.37 7.44
CA VAL A 3 -2.23 21.57 7.76
C VAL A 3 -1.56 21.04 6.49
N LYS A 4 -0.25 20.80 6.52
CA LYS A 4 0.51 20.27 5.37
C LYS A 4 0.28 18.79 5.16
N ILE A 5 0.29 17.99 6.24
CA ILE A 5 0.14 16.54 6.18
C ILE A 5 -1.07 16.09 6.98
N SER A 6 -1.89 15.21 6.42
CA SER A 6 -2.87 14.42 7.18
C SER A 6 -2.39 12.97 7.27
N VAL A 7 -2.12 12.51 8.49
CA VAL A 7 -1.81 11.10 8.74
C VAL A 7 -3.11 10.34 8.90
N VAL A 8 -3.36 9.37 8.02
CA VAL A 8 -4.56 8.53 8.03
C VAL A 8 -4.20 7.15 8.53
N ILE A 9 -4.88 6.69 9.58
CA ILE A 9 -4.66 5.39 10.22
C ILE A 9 -5.96 4.57 10.16
N PRO A 10 -6.11 3.64 9.21
CA PRO A 10 -7.19 2.66 9.25
C PRO A 10 -6.98 1.71 10.43
N ASN A 11 -7.98 1.59 11.29
CA ASN A 11 -7.93 0.73 12.47
C ASN A 11 -9.09 -0.26 12.49
N TRP A 12 -8.77 -1.53 12.75
CA TRP A 12 -9.74 -2.57 13.05
C TRP A 12 -9.17 -3.54 14.09
N ASN A 13 -9.73 -3.50 15.30
CA ASN A 13 -9.29 -4.32 16.43
C ASN A 13 -7.77 -4.21 16.69
N GLY A 14 -7.26 -2.96 16.73
CA GLY A 14 -5.84 -2.65 16.87
C GLY A 14 -5.39 -2.33 18.29
N GLU A 15 -6.19 -2.59 19.32
CA GLU A 15 -5.94 -2.22 20.71
C GLU A 15 -4.49 -2.47 21.17
N LYS A 16 -3.92 -3.60 20.78
CA LYS A 16 -2.56 -4.01 21.18
C LYS A 16 -1.45 -3.14 20.63
N PHE A 17 -1.67 -2.47 19.48
CA PHE A 17 -0.63 -1.78 18.73
C PHE A 17 -0.82 -0.28 18.72
N LEU A 18 -2.05 0.16 18.84
CA LEU A 18 -2.47 1.54 18.60
C LEU A 18 -1.73 2.57 19.47
N ARG A 19 -1.44 2.24 20.76
CA ARG A 19 -0.66 3.13 21.62
C ARG A 19 0.73 3.44 21.05
N GLY A 20 1.49 2.42 20.62
CA GLY A 20 2.82 2.59 20.03
C GLY A 20 2.75 3.42 18.75
N CYS A 21 1.77 3.12 17.88
CA CYS A 21 1.54 3.86 16.66
C CYS A 21 1.27 5.35 16.94
N LEU A 22 0.30 5.68 17.77
CA LEU A 22 -0.08 7.07 18.07
C LEU A 22 1.01 7.82 18.86
N GLN A 23 1.70 7.15 19.78
CA GLN A 23 2.82 7.74 20.51
C GLN A 23 3.96 8.13 19.58
N SER A 24 4.28 7.29 18.60
CA SER A 24 5.31 7.59 17.61
C SER A 24 4.99 8.81 16.74
N LEU A 25 3.71 9.12 16.56
CA LEU A 25 3.28 10.34 15.87
C LEU A 25 3.38 11.59 16.76
N ARG A 26 3.16 11.48 18.07
CA ARG A 26 3.43 12.59 19.01
C ARG A 26 4.91 12.99 19.02
N GLU A 27 5.80 12.04 18.76
CA GLU A 27 7.25 12.21 18.75
C GLU A 27 7.82 12.76 17.44
N GLN A 28 6.99 13.02 16.43
CA GLN A 28 7.43 13.55 15.14
C GLN A 28 8.09 14.93 15.30
N THR A 29 9.20 15.17 14.58
CA THR A 29 9.85 16.48 14.51
C THR A 29 9.07 17.48 13.67
N PHE A 30 8.42 17.01 12.61
CA PHE A 30 7.51 17.80 11.80
C PHE A 30 6.21 18.06 12.58
N ARG A 31 5.73 19.30 12.64
CA ARG A 31 4.61 19.70 13.51
C ARG A 31 3.34 20.14 12.76
N ASP A 32 3.43 20.43 11.48
CA ASP A 32 2.30 20.91 10.68
C ASP A 32 1.51 19.75 10.09
N PHE A 33 0.90 18.95 10.97
CA PHE A 33 0.09 17.78 10.59
C PHE A 33 -1.10 17.55 11.50
N GLU A 34 -2.07 16.81 11.01
CA GLU A 34 -3.19 16.23 11.77
C GLU A 34 -3.14 14.70 11.74
N VAL A 35 -3.76 14.05 12.72
CA VAL A 35 -3.93 12.59 12.75
C VAL A 35 -5.41 12.25 12.65
N ILE A 36 -5.77 11.39 11.72
CA ILE A 36 -7.12 10.90 11.47
C ILE A 36 -7.12 9.38 11.64
N LEU A 37 -7.67 8.90 12.74
CA LEU A 37 -7.93 7.48 12.95
C LEU A 37 -9.28 7.13 12.36
N VAL A 38 -9.32 6.13 11.49
CA VAL A 38 -10.59 5.61 10.96
C VAL A 38 -10.86 4.26 11.61
N ASP A 39 -11.80 4.25 12.54
CA ASP A 39 -12.24 3.01 13.19
C ASP A 39 -13.19 2.25 12.29
N ASN A 40 -12.74 1.09 11.83
CA ASN A 40 -13.44 0.21 10.89
C ASN A 40 -14.42 -0.73 11.59
N ALA A 41 -15.21 -0.20 12.54
CA ALA A 41 -16.14 -0.94 13.42
C ALA A 41 -15.40 -1.95 14.32
N SER A 42 -14.41 -1.49 15.07
CA SER A 42 -13.71 -2.30 16.08
C SER A 42 -14.65 -2.70 17.22
N THR A 43 -14.37 -3.84 17.82
CA THR A 43 -15.12 -4.40 18.96
C THR A 43 -14.25 -4.57 20.21
N ASP A 44 -12.98 -4.17 20.12
CA ASP A 44 -11.99 -4.18 21.21
C ASP A 44 -11.88 -2.82 21.91
N GLY A 45 -10.88 -2.62 22.76
CA GLY A 45 -10.63 -1.38 23.48
C GLY A 45 -10.00 -0.24 22.66
N SER A 46 -9.85 -0.37 21.34
CA SER A 46 -9.18 0.63 20.49
C SER A 46 -9.70 2.04 20.67
N LEU A 47 -11.02 2.25 20.61
CA LEU A 47 -11.63 3.58 20.76
C LEU A 47 -11.43 4.17 22.15
N ALA A 48 -11.57 3.36 23.19
CA ALA A 48 -11.37 3.82 24.57
C ALA A 48 -9.93 4.31 24.83
N ILE A 49 -8.93 3.68 24.19
CA ILE A 49 -7.54 4.14 24.23
C ILE A 49 -7.42 5.53 23.61
N VAL A 50 -7.97 5.73 22.41
CA VAL A 50 -7.86 7.00 21.72
C VAL A 50 -8.56 8.11 22.48
N GLU A 51 -9.79 7.91 22.91
CA GLU A 51 -10.56 8.90 23.66
C GLU A 51 -9.88 9.32 24.97
N LYS A 52 -9.25 8.37 25.68
CA LYS A 52 -8.63 8.63 26.97
C LYS A 52 -7.21 9.18 26.85
N GLU A 53 -6.40 8.66 25.94
CA GLU A 53 -4.95 8.89 25.91
C GLU A 53 -4.50 9.81 24.77
N PHE A 54 -5.31 9.94 23.69
CA PHE A 54 -4.96 10.69 22.48
C PHE A 54 -6.11 11.62 22.01
N PRO A 55 -6.59 12.55 22.85
CA PRO A 55 -7.76 13.39 22.56
C PRO A 55 -7.55 14.35 21.36
N GLU A 56 -6.31 14.56 20.93
CA GLU A 56 -5.96 15.34 19.75
C GLU A 56 -6.22 14.61 18.42
N VAL A 57 -6.39 13.29 18.46
CA VAL A 57 -6.62 12.46 17.26
C VAL A 57 -8.07 12.58 16.82
N LYS A 58 -8.28 12.96 15.57
CA LYS A 58 -9.61 12.98 14.95
C LYS A 58 -10.07 11.55 14.65
N VAL A 59 -11.17 11.14 15.26
CA VAL A 59 -11.73 9.79 15.06
C VAL A 59 -12.90 9.82 14.08
N ILE A 60 -12.89 8.88 13.12
CA ILE A 60 -14.00 8.61 12.21
C ILE A 60 -14.46 7.18 12.44
N GLY A 61 -15.64 6.97 12.99
CA GLY A 61 -16.24 5.65 13.19
C GLY A 61 -17.05 5.19 11.97
N LEU A 62 -16.73 4.02 11.44
CA LEU A 62 -17.51 3.36 10.39
C LEU A 62 -18.52 2.38 11.01
N ARG A 63 -19.64 2.19 10.33
CA ARG A 63 -20.71 1.28 10.81
C ARG A 63 -20.39 -0.21 10.62
N ARG A 64 -19.42 -0.54 9.77
CA ARG A 64 -18.96 -1.89 9.45
C ARG A 64 -17.52 -1.85 8.93
N ASN A 65 -16.82 -2.97 9.00
CA ASN A 65 -15.50 -3.10 8.41
C ASN A 65 -15.59 -3.06 6.87
N LEU A 66 -15.01 -2.02 6.27
CA LEU A 66 -14.90 -1.79 4.82
C LEU A 66 -13.52 -2.19 4.25
N GLY A 67 -12.71 -2.90 5.04
CA GLY A 67 -11.34 -3.24 4.69
C GLY A 67 -10.38 -2.05 4.81
N LEU A 68 -9.12 -2.29 4.46
CA LEU A 68 -8.10 -1.24 4.46
C LEU A 68 -8.48 -0.10 3.51
N THR A 69 -8.93 -0.45 2.30
CA THR A 69 -9.29 0.51 1.25
C THR A 69 -10.42 1.45 1.65
N GLY A 70 -11.50 0.91 2.20
CA GLY A 70 -12.64 1.73 2.63
C GLY A 70 -12.29 2.60 3.85
N GLY A 71 -11.49 2.08 4.79
CA GLY A 71 -10.99 2.84 5.94
C GLY A 71 -10.07 3.98 5.49
N ALA A 72 -9.08 3.70 4.65
CA ALA A 72 -8.17 4.70 4.11
C ALA A 72 -8.94 5.80 3.34
N ASN A 73 -9.88 5.41 2.48
CA ASN A 73 -10.68 6.36 1.71
C ASN A 73 -11.54 7.28 2.58
N ALA A 74 -12.11 6.76 3.68
CA ALA A 74 -12.87 7.58 4.62
C ALA A 74 -11.98 8.65 5.28
N GLY A 75 -10.76 8.26 5.69
CA GLY A 75 -9.78 9.19 6.25
C GLY A 75 -9.31 10.23 5.23
N ILE A 76 -8.97 9.81 4.01
CA ILE A 76 -8.53 10.69 2.92
C ILE A 76 -9.59 11.76 2.58
N LYS A 77 -10.86 11.37 2.53
CA LYS A 77 -11.98 12.31 2.28
C LYS A 77 -12.13 13.37 3.38
N ALA A 78 -11.74 13.07 4.59
CA ALA A 78 -11.82 13.98 5.74
C ALA A 78 -10.52 14.77 5.99
N ALA A 79 -9.47 14.47 5.24
CA ALA A 79 -8.14 15.05 5.39
C ALA A 79 -8.08 16.49 4.84
N GLY A 80 -7.48 17.39 5.63
CA GLY A 80 -7.24 18.79 5.27
C GLY A 80 -5.88 19.04 4.62
N GLY A 81 -4.93 18.12 4.77
CA GLY A 81 -3.56 18.26 4.32
C GLY A 81 -3.37 18.16 2.80
N GLU A 82 -2.30 18.78 2.32
CA GLU A 82 -1.86 18.71 0.91
C GLU A 82 -1.25 17.33 0.59
N VAL A 83 -0.69 16.68 1.60
CA VAL A 83 -0.12 15.34 1.54
C VAL A 83 -0.88 14.43 2.51
N ILE A 84 -1.24 13.26 2.03
CA ILE A 84 -1.83 12.18 2.84
C ILE A 84 -0.72 11.18 3.17
N ALA A 85 -0.39 11.05 4.45
CA ALA A 85 0.47 9.99 4.93
C ALA A 85 -0.39 8.83 5.45
N LEU A 86 -0.31 7.67 4.81
CA LEU A 86 -0.98 6.46 5.28
C LEU A 86 -0.03 5.70 6.21
N LEU A 87 -0.51 5.29 7.38
CA LEU A 87 0.24 4.50 8.35
C LEU A 87 -0.66 3.40 8.91
N ASN A 88 -0.16 2.16 8.90
CA ASN A 88 -0.87 1.06 9.54
C ASN A 88 -0.88 1.22 11.08
N ASN A 89 -1.95 0.78 11.72
CA ASN A 89 -2.11 0.84 13.17
C ASN A 89 -1.13 -0.04 13.96
N ASP A 90 -0.46 -1.00 13.30
CA ASP A 90 0.57 -1.90 13.82
C ASP A 90 2.00 -1.47 13.42
N ALA A 91 2.17 -0.20 13.08
CA ALA A 91 3.45 0.39 12.72
C ALA A 91 3.83 1.55 13.66
N GLU A 92 5.11 1.73 13.91
CA GLU A 92 5.68 2.84 14.66
C GLU A 92 6.62 3.66 13.77
N ALA A 93 6.37 4.96 13.65
CA ALA A 93 7.15 5.85 12.81
C ALA A 93 8.39 6.38 13.54
N HIS A 94 9.53 6.41 12.86
CA HIS A 94 10.72 7.13 13.36
C HIS A 94 10.40 8.63 13.52
N PRO A 95 10.96 9.35 14.51
CA PRO A 95 10.63 10.77 14.75
C PRO A 95 10.78 11.71 13.55
N ARG A 96 11.59 11.39 12.57
CA ARG A 96 11.79 12.18 11.34
C ARG A 96 10.96 11.68 10.14
N TRP A 97 10.06 10.74 10.32
CA TRP A 97 9.32 10.12 9.23
C TRP A 97 8.52 11.12 8.39
N LEU A 98 7.71 11.97 9.02
CA LEU A 98 6.90 12.98 8.30
C LEU A 98 7.77 14.05 7.65
N GLU A 99 8.84 14.49 8.33
CA GLU A 99 9.81 15.45 7.80
C GLU A 99 10.50 14.91 6.54
N ALA A 100 10.92 13.65 6.56
CA ALA A 100 11.59 13.00 5.44
C ALA A 100 10.65 12.85 4.24
N LEU A 101 9.39 12.39 4.46
CA LEU A 101 8.38 12.27 3.40
C LEU A 101 8.04 13.63 2.77
N TRP A 102 7.81 14.66 3.61
CA TRP A 102 7.52 16.00 3.12
C TRP A 102 8.68 16.54 2.29
N SER A 103 9.90 16.47 2.82
CA SER A 103 11.11 16.97 2.15
C SER A 103 11.39 16.24 0.85
N ALA A 104 11.17 14.93 0.77
CA ALA A 104 11.32 14.17 -0.45
C ALA A 104 10.31 14.63 -1.53
N LEU A 105 9.05 14.80 -1.17
CA LEU A 105 8.05 15.31 -2.11
C LEU A 105 8.36 16.74 -2.55
N GLU A 106 8.85 17.62 -1.68
CA GLU A 106 9.24 18.99 -2.05
C GLU A 106 10.41 19.01 -3.05
N ARG A 107 11.40 18.13 -2.88
CA ARG A 107 12.53 18.01 -3.81
C ARG A 107 12.15 17.39 -5.16
N HIS A 108 11.07 16.60 -5.18
CA HIS A 108 10.62 15.85 -6.36
C HIS A 108 9.17 16.21 -6.73
N PRO A 109 8.93 17.37 -7.35
CA PRO A 109 7.57 17.85 -7.67
C PRO A 109 6.79 16.94 -8.62
N GLU A 110 7.49 16.13 -9.45
CA GLU A 110 6.90 15.13 -10.33
C GLU A 110 6.49 13.84 -9.59
N ALA A 111 6.94 13.66 -8.35
CA ALA A 111 6.51 12.53 -7.53
C ALA A 111 5.12 12.79 -6.93
N GLY A 112 4.18 11.94 -7.25
CA GLY A 112 2.86 11.90 -6.61
C GLY A 112 2.84 11.06 -5.34
N MET A 113 3.86 10.19 -5.16
CA MET A 113 3.98 9.25 -4.05
C MET A 113 5.39 9.30 -3.46
N ALA A 114 5.49 9.07 -2.13
CA ALA A 114 6.76 8.81 -1.45
C ALA A 114 6.69 7.51 -0.67
N ALA A 115 7.66 6.62 -0.92
CA ALA A 115 7.79 5.33 -0.27
C ALA A 115 8.75 5.41 0.92
N SER A 116 8.35 4.85 2.05
CA SER A 116 9.15 4.75 3.26
C SER A 116 10.11 3.55 3.23
N LYS A 117 11.19 3.61 4.01
CA LYS A 117 11.97 2.45 4.44
C LYS A 117 11.20 1.78 5.59
N ILE A 118 10.62 0.63 5.33
CA ILE A 118 9.87 -0.13 6.32
C ILE A 118 10.75 -1.29 6.81
N LEU A 119 11.02 -1.31 8.11
CA LEU A 119 11.78 -2.36 8.79
C LEU A 119 10.84 -3.22 9.63
N LEU A 120 11.21 -4.46 9.89
CA LEU A 120 10.45 -5.32 10.79
C LEU A 120 10.56 -4.80 12.23
N TYR A 121 9.43 -4.74 12.94
CA TYR A 121 9.40 -4.21 14.31
C TYR A 121 10.29 -5.00 15.27
N ASP A 122 10.18 -6.33 15.24
CA ASP A 122 10.91 -7.23 16.15
C ASP A 122 12.36 -7.52 15.70
N ARG A 123 12.70 -7.14 14.47
CA ARG A 123 14.04 -7.31 13.87
C ARG A 123 14.35 -6.07 13.02
N ARG A 124 14.67 -4.97 13.69
CA ARG A 124 14.86 -3.64 13.06
C ARG A 124 16.01 -3.55 12.06
N GLU A 125 16.83 -4.58 11.99
CA GLU A 125 17.87 -4.76 10.98
C GLU A 125 17.39 -5.50 9.72
N VAL A 126 16.11 -5.89 9.66
CA VAL A 126 15.54 -6.61 8.50
C VAL A 126 14.50 -5.76 7.80
N ILE A 127 14.67 -5.65 6.49
CA ILE A 127 13.79 -4.86 5.62
C ILE A 127 12.46 -5.59 5.40
N ASN A 128 11.37 -4.86 5.55
CA ASN A 128 10.05 -5.29 5.11
C ASN A 128 9.73 -4.72 3.71
N SER A 129 10.05 -3.43 3.47
CA SER A 129 9.95 -2.81 2.14
C SER A 129 10.89 -1.61 2.04
N ALA A 130 11.59 -1.51 0.92
CA ALA A 130 12.31 -0.33 0.45
C ALA A 130 11.65 0.22 -0.84
N GLY A 131 10.31 0.36 -0.81
CA GLY A 131 9.46 0.61 -1.97
C GLY A 131 9.04 -0.69 -2.65
N ASP A 132 8.17 -0.57 -3.64
CA ASP A 132 7.59 -1.71 -4.34
C ASP A 132 8.11 -1.82 -5.77
N PHE A 133 8.11 -3.04 -6.30
CA PHE A 133 8.36 -3.33 -7.70
C PHE A 133 7.19 -4.08 -8.32
N TYR A 134 7.12 -4.08 -9.64
CA TYR A 134 6.22 -4.91 -10.41
C TYR A 134 6.98 -5.65 -11.51
N ARG A 135 6.70 -6.92 -11.71
CA ARG A 135 7.41 -7.74 -12.71
C ARG A 135 6.61 -7.86 -14.00
N ILE A 136 7.33 -8.10 -15.10
CA ILE A 136 6.71 -8.31 -16.42
C ILE A 136 5.74 -9.51 -16.45
N ASP A 137 5.91 -10.48 -15.54
CA ASP A 137 5.03 -11.64 -15.38
C ASP A 137 3.80 -11.37 -14.50
N GLY A 138 3.57 -10.11 -14.14
CA GLY A 138 2.38 -9.67 -13.41
C GLY A 138 2.43 -9.90 -11.90
N ILE A 139 3.61 -10.14 -11.33
CA ILE A 139 3.78 -10.36 -9.89
C ILE A 139 4.35 -9.10 -9.24
N PRO A 140 3.62 -8.46 -8.31
CA PRO A 140 4.16 -7.40 -7.47
C PRO A 140 5.04 -7.95 -6.37
N GLY A 141 5.90 -7.09 -5.80
CA GLY A 141 6.68 -7.42 -4.62
C GLY A 141 7.29 -6.19 -3.97
N ASN A 142 7.79 -6.39 -2.75
CA ASN A 142 8.46 -5.36 -1.97
C ASN A 142 9.98 -5.49 -2.15
N ARG A 143 10.65 -4.38 -2.43
CA ARG A 143 12.11 -4.35 -2.57
C ARG A 143 12.77 -4.63 -1.22
N GLY A 144 13.80 -5.46 -1.23
CA GLY A 144 14.58 -5.79 -0.04
C GLY A 144 13.85 -6.65 1.00
N VAL A 145 12.66 -7.16 0.73
CA VAL A 145 11.91 -7.93 1.73
C VAL A 145 12.70 -9.12 2.24
N TRP A 146 12.82 -9.25 3.58
CA TRP A 146 13.63 -10.24 4.31
C TRP A 146 15.15 -10.06 4.22
N GLU A 147 15.65 -9.09 3.48
CA GLU A 147 17.08 -8.76 3.47
C GLU A 147 17.48 -8.05 4.77
N LYS A 148 18.72 -8.24 5.20
CA LYS A 148 19.32 -7.44 6.25
C LYS A 148 19.60 -6.04 5.69
N ASP A 149 19.29 -4.99 6.44
CA ASP A 149 19.64 -3.61 6.10
C ASP A 149 21.14 -3.38 6.34
N GLU A 150 21.91 -3.38 5.26
CA GLU A 150 23.36 -3.13 5.25
C GLU A 150 23.68 -1.82 4.50
N GLY A 151 22.68 -0.95 4.32
CA GLY A 151 22.83 0.32 3.62
C GLY A 151 22.64 0.21 2.09
N GLN A 152 22.27 -0.96 1.55
CA GLN A 152 22.07 -1.17 0.12
C GLN A 152 20.92 -0.34 -0.46
N TYR A 153 20.02 0.16 0.40
CA TYR A 153 18.90 1.03 0.03
C TYR A 153 18.97 2.41 0.72
N ASP A 154 20.16 2.94 0.98
CA ASP A 154 20.33 4.25 1.65
C ASP A 154 20.40 5.43 0.68
N ARG A 155 19.84 5.27 -0.53
CA ARG A 155 19.77 6.33 -1.55
C ARG A 155 18.34 6.58 -1.97
N GLU A 156 18.01 7.87 -2.16
CA GLU A 156 16.75 8.24 -2.81
C GLU A 156 16.76 7.76 -4.27
N GLU A 157 15.70 7.10 -4.68
CA GLU A 157 15.54 6.65 -6.06
C GLU A 157 14.06 6.50 -6.42
N TYR A 158 13.76 6.55 -7.71
CA TYR A 158 12.41 6.28 -8.19
C TYR A 158 12.15 4.79 -8.19
N VAL A 159 10.99 4.42 -7.63
CA VAL A 159 10.50 3.04 -7.54
C VAL A 159 9.13 2.92 -8.22
N PHE A 160 8.66 1.71 -8.43
CA PHE A 160 7.36 1.48 -9.05
C PHE A 160 6.21 2.03 -8.21
N GLY A 161 6.22 1.79 -6.89
CA GLY A 161 5.17 2.17 -5.98
C GLY A 161 5.63 2.23 -4.53
N ALA A 162 4.73 2.63 -3.66
CA ALA A 162 4.94 2.74 -2.23
C ALA A 162 4.08 1.71 -1.50
N CYS A 163 4.68 0.92 -0.60
CA CYS A 163 3.98 -0.05 0.23
C CYS A 163 2.93 0.64 1.12
N GLY A 164 1.68 0.18 1.05
CA GLY A 164 0.53 0.75 1.76
C GLY A 164 0.62 0.72 3.28
N GLY A 165 1.60 0.00 3.85
CA GLY A 165 1.84 -0.01 5.30
C GLY A 165 2.35 1.31 5.88
N ALA A 166 3.13 2.09 5.07
CA ALA A 166 3.62 3.42 5.41
C ALA A 166 4.05 4.17 4.14
N ALA A 167 3.26 5.13 3.69
CA ALA A 167 3.51 5.86 2.45
C ALA A 167 2.90 7.25 2.49
N ALA A 168 3.39 8.16 1.63
CA ALA A 168 2.76 9.45 1.42
C ALA A 168 2.29 9.63 -0.02
N TYR A 169 1.20 10.36 -0.17
CA TYR A 169 0.53 10.62 -1.44
C TYR A 169 0.17 12.10 -1.54
N ARG A 170 0.48 12.76 -2.65
CA ARG A 170 -0.07 14.10 -2.89
C ARG A 170 -1.59 14.01 -3.05
N LYS A 171 -2.32 14.84 -2.33
CA LYS A 171 -3.78 14.89 -2.42
C LYS A 171 -4.24 15.19 -3.84
N ALA A 172 -3.57 16.10 -4.53
CA ALA A 172 -3.84 16.44 -5.93
C ALA A 172 -3.71 15.22 -6.87
N MET A 173 -2.73 14.33 -6.64
CA MET A 173 -2.65 13.07 -7.39
C MET A 173 -3.86 12.17 -7.12
N LEU A 174 -4.26 12.01 -5.86
CA LEU A 174 -5.42 11.18 -5.49
C LEU A 174 -6.73 11.76 -6.07
N GLU A 175 -6.86 13.07 -6.15
CA GLU A 175 -7.99 13.75 -6.79
C GLU A 175 -8.02 13.50 -8.30
N ASP A 176 -6.86 13.50 -8.96
CA ASP A 176 -6.73 13.24 -10.41
C ASP A 176 -7.03 11.77 -10.75
N ILE A 177 -6.35 10.80 -10.08
CA ILE A 177 -6.43 9.38 -10.46
C ILE A 177 -7.49 8.58 -9.70
N GLY A 178 -8.12 9.18 -8.69
CA GLY A 178 -9.07 8.53 -7.78
C GLY A 178 -8.39 7.84 -6.59
N LEU A 179 -9.16 7.59 -5.55
CA LEU A 179 -8.74 6.98 -4.28
C LEU A 179 -8.46 5.47 -4.44
N PHE A 180 -8.23 4.77 -3.33
CA PHE A 180 -8.08 3.30 -3.33
C PHE A 180 -9.32 2.61 -3.87
N ASP A 181 -9.14 1.52 -4.62
CA ASP A 181 -10.26 0.74 -5.16
C ASP A 181 -10.88 -0.15 -4.07
N GLU A 182 -12.06 0.24 -3.58
CA GLU A 182 -12.76 -0.45 -2.48
C GLU A 182 -13.15 -1.90 -2.81
N ASP A 183 -13.17 -2.28 -4.09
CA ASP A 183 -13.40 -3.68 -4.49
C ASP A 183 -12.26 -4.60 -4.09
N MET A 184 -11.09 -4.06 -3.79
CA MET A 184 -9.92 -4.84 -3.37
C MET A 184 -10.01 -5.25 -1.91
N PHE A 185 -10.68 -4.49 -1.07
CA PHE A 185 -10.83 -4.65 0.36
C PHE A 185 -9.49 -4.48 1.12
N MET A 186 -8.47 -5.29 0.80
CA MET A 186 -7.10 -5.21 1.31
C MET A 186 -6.15 -6.02 0.43
N TYR A 187 -4.86 -5.74 0.50
CA TYR A 187 -3.76 -6.28 -0.32
C TYR A 187 -3.83 -5.91 -1.81
N CYS A 188 -2.71 -5.45 -2.33
CA CYS A 188 -2.51 -4.94 -3.69
C CYS A 188 -3.29 -3.65 -4.03
N GLU A 189 -3.96 -3.02 -3.07
CA GLU A 189 -4.58 -1.70 -3.26
C GLU A 189 -3.53 -0.62 -3.53
N ASP A 190 -2.36 -0.75 -2.92
CA ASP A 190 -1.16 0.07 -3.15
C ASP A 190 -0.59 -0.17 -4.54
N VAL A 191 -0.53 -1.42 -4.98
CA VAL A 191 -0.10 -1.81 -6.33
C VAL A 191 -1.04 -1.25 -7.40
N ASP A 192 -2.37 -1.33 -7.20
CA ASP A 192 -3.37 -0.71 -8.08
C ASP A 192 -3.19 0.82 -8.15
N LEU A 193 -3.03 1.45 -6.99
CA LEU A 193 -2.81 2.90 -6.93
C LEU A 193 -1.51 3.28 -7.65
N ALA A 194 -0.42 2.53 -7.43
CA ALA A 194 0.85 2.75 -8.10
C ALA A 194 0.72 2.63 -9.63
N TRP A 195 0.05 1.60 -10.14
CA TRP A 195 -0.23 1.48 -11.58
C TRP A 195 -0.97 2.69 -12.13
N ARG A 196 -2.06 3.10 -11.46
CA ARG A 196 -2.85 4.27 -11.90
C ARG A 196 -2.03 5.55 -11.88
N ALA A 197 -1.19 5.74 -10.87
CA ALA A 197 -0.27 6.86 -10.77
C ALA A 197 0.76 6.86 -11.90
N GLN A 198 1.45 5.73 -12.14
CA GLN A 198 2.45 5.59 -13.21
C GLN A 198 1.83 5.81 -14.60
N ILE A 199 0.64 5.26 -14.87
CA ILE A 199 -0.11 5.48 -16.11
C ILE A 199 -0.45 6.96 -16.32
N ALA A 200 -0.79 7.67 -15.25
CA ALA A 200 -1.07 9.10 -15.28
C ALA A 200 0.20 9.99 -15.27
N GLY A 201 1.39 9.41 -15.26
CA GLY A 201 2.66 10.13 -15.31
C GLY A 201 3.19 10.62 -13.97
N TYR A 202 2.59 10.23 -12.85
CA TYR A 202 3.12 10.47 -11.51
C TYR A 202 4.18 9.44 -11.16
N ARG A 203 5.26 9.87 -10.52
CA ARG A 203 6.36 9.00 -10.08
C ARG A 203 6.23 8.69 -8.59
N CYS A 204 6.94 7.65 -8.15
CA CYS A 204 7.10 7.32 -6.74
C CYS A 204 8.56 7.50 -6.34
N ILE A 205 8.86 8.38 -5.38
CA ILE A 205 10.19 8.53 -4.81
C ILE A 205 10.32 7.69 -3.54
N TYR A 206 11.32 6.82 -3.47
CA TYR A 206 11.69 6.15 -2.24
C TYR A 206 12.66 7.03 -1.47
N THR A 207 12.39 7.25 -0.17
CA THR A 207 13.28 8.02 0.70
C THR A 207 13.71 7.17 1.92
N PRO A 208 15.00 6.83 2.03
CA PRO A 208 15.51 5.96 3.10
C PRO A 208 15.42 6.58 4.50
N GLU A 209 15.33 7.92 4.59
CA GLU A 209 15.22 8.64 5.85
C GLU A 209 13.80 8.52 6.47
N ALA A 210 12.78 8.18 5.68
CA ALA A 210 11.43 7.96 6.16
C ALA A 210 11.28 6.53 6.72
N VAL A 211 11.81 6.29 7.91
CA VAL A 211 11.85 4.96 8.52
C VAL A 211 10.59 4.67 9.32
N VAL A 212 10.06 3.45 9.17
CA VAL A 212 8.93 2.91 9.93
C VAL A 212 9.23 1.49 10.39
N TYR A 213 8.81 1.14 11.60
CA TYR A 213 8.92 -0.21 12.18
C TYR A 213 7.56 -0.88 12.16
N HIS A 214 7.39 -1.93 11.38
CA HIS A 214 6.10 -2.57 11.11
C HIS A 214 6.02 -3.99 11.69
N ARG A 215 4.91 -4.31 12.38
CA ARG A 215 4.62 -5.65 12.92
C ARG A 215 3.95 -6.49 11.83
N LEU A 216 4.77 -7.13 11.01
CA LEU A 216 4.29 -7.88 9.86
C LEU A 216 3.19 -8.90 10.25
N SER A 217 2.08 -8.87 9.51
CA SER A 217 0.95 -9.81 9.66
C SER A 217 0.23 -9.76 11.02
N ALA A 218 0.39 -8.68 11.81
CA ALA A 218 -0.26 -8.57 13.12
C ALA A 218 -1.79 -8.45 12.99
N THR A 219 -2.28 -7.77 11.95
CA THR A 219 -3.71 -7.52 11.73
C THR A 219 -4.31 -8.28 10.55
N GLY A 220 -3.53 -8.93 9.66
CA GLY A 220 -4.07 -9.53 8.44
C GLY A 220 -3.18 -10.54 7.74
N GLY A 221 -2.51 -11.46 8.40
CA GLY A 221 -1.64 -12.46 7.76
C GLY A 221 -2.31 -13.75 7.27
N GLY A 222 -1.48 -14.71 6.88
CA GLY A 222 -1.85 -16.11 6.68
C GLY A 222 -2.94 -16.35 5.62
N LYS A 223 -4.06 -16.91 6.02
CA LYS A 223 -5.20 -17.27 5.16
C LYS A 223 -5.82 -16.06 4.45
N LEU A 224 -5.97 -14.94 5.18
CA LEU A 224 -6.59 -13.72 4.63
C LEU A 224 -5.71 -13.11 3.54
N ALA A 225 -4.42 -12.91 3.84
CA ALA A 225 -3.43 -12.42 2.88
C ALA A 225 -3.36 -13.32 1.63
N SER A 226 -3.34 -14.64 1.83
CA SER A 226 -3.26 -15.59 0.72
C SER A 226 -4.48 -15.50 -0.20
N PHE A 227 -5.69 -15.34 0.36
CA PHE A 227 -6.91 -15.20 -0.43
C PHE A 227 -6.89 -13.90 -1.25
N TYR A 228 -6.68 -12.76 -0.60
CA TYR A 228 -6.73 -11.47 -1.29
C TYR A 228 -5.59 -11.30 -2.30
N ASN A 229 -4.38 -11.71 -1.98
CA ASN A 229 -3.29 -11.73 -2.96
C ASN A 229 -3.61 -12.63 -4.16
N GLY A 230 -4.22 -13.81 -3.95
CA GLY A 230 -4.65 -14.67 -5.06
C GLY A 230 -5.67 -14.00 -5.97
N ARG A 231 -6.65 -13.30 -5.39
CA ARG A 231 -7.70 -12.60 -6.09
C ARG A 231 -7.20 -11.31 -6.75
N ASN A 232 -6.49 -10.50 -6.00
CA ASN A 232 -6.17 -9.13 -6.40
C ASN A 232 -5.02 -9.06 -7.41
N PHE A 233 -4.10 -10.05 -7.45
CA PHE A 233 -3.12 -10.16 -8.55
C PHE A 233 -3.82 -10.24 -9.91
N ILE A 234 -4.86 -11.06 -10.03
CA ILE A 234 -5.64 -11.20 -11.26
C ILE A 234 -6.44 -9.93 -11.54
N TYR A 235 -6.98 -9.28 -10.49
CA TYR A 235 -7.73 -8.04 -10.62
C TYR A 235 -6.85 -6.91 -11.18
N VAL A 236 -5.65 -6.69 -10.61
CA VAL A 236 -4.68 -5.68 -11.09
C VAL A 236 -4.25 -5.98 -12.52
N LEU A 237 -3.93 -7.24 -12.85
CA LEU A 237 -3.58 -7.64 -14.22
C LEU A 237 -4.68 -7.27 -15.21
N ALA A 238 -5.92 -7.53 -14.89
CA ALA A 238 -7.05 -7.24 -15.78
C ALA A 238 -7.35 -5.74 -15.86
N LYS A 239 -7.23 -5.00 -14.75
CA LYS A 239 -7.57 -3.59 -14.67
C LYS A 239 -6.46 -2.68 -15.18
N ASP A 240 -5.22 -2.88 -14.71
CA ASP A 240 -4.17 -1.88 -14.79
C ASP A 240 -3.05 -2.24 -15.77
N TYR A 241 -2.71 -3.53 -15.90
CA TYR A 241 -1.56 -3.94 -16.72
C TYR A 241 -1.78 -3.60 -18.21
N PRO A 242 -0.81 -2.91 -18.91
CA PRO A 242 -1.00 -2.47 -20.30
C PRO A 242 -1.30 -3.64 -21.26
N GLY A 243 -2.31 -3.45 -22.13
CA GLY A 243 -2.74 -4.51 -23.04
C GLY A 243 -1.68 -4.91 -24.08
N THR A 244 -0.82 -3.98 -24.48
CA THR A 244 0.35 -4.21 -25.34
C THR A 244 1.38 -5.08 -24.64
N LEU A 245 1.71 -4.76 -23.39
CA LEU A 245 2.62 -5.56 -22.57
C LEU A 245 2.01 -6.92 -22.22
N PHE A 246 0.69 -7.00 -22.00
CA PHE A 246 0.02 -8.28 -21.82
C PHE A 246 0.17 -9.18 -23.05
N ARG A 247 -0.04 -8.65 -24.27
CA ARG A 247 0.18 -9.42 -25.51
C ARG A 247 1.65 -9.84 -25.69
N LYS A 248 2.60 -9.03 -25.20
CA LYS A 248 4.04 -9.34 -25.28
C LYS A 248 4.44 -10.42 -24.27
N TYR A 249 3.91 -10.38 -23.08
CA TYR A 249 4.38 -11.17 -21.93
C TYR A 249 3.39 -12.21 -21.40
N TRP A 250 2.24 -12.43 -22.07
CA TRP A 250 1.21 -13.38 -21.59
C TRP A 250 1.74 -14.79 -21.27
N PRO A 251 2.74 -15.38 -21.99
CA PRO A 251 3.24 -16.70 -21.62
C PRO A 251 3.91 -16.71 -20.25
N LEU A 252 4.66 -15.63 -19.93
CA LEU A 252 5.30 -15.47 -18.62
C LEU A 252 4.25 -15.26 -17.52
N ILE A 253 3.24 -14.44 -17.79
CA ILE A 253 2.12 -14.18 -16.87
C ILE A 253 1.38 -15.48 -16.55
N ILE A 254 1.01 -16.28 -17.55
CA ILE A 254 0.33 -17.56 -17.33
C ILE A 254 1.24 -18.54 -16.60
N LYS A 255 2.51 -18.63 -16.97
CA LYS A 255 3.50 -19.48 -16.27
C LYS A 255 3.62 -19.11 -14.81
N ALA A 256 3.66 -17.82 -14.47
CA ALA A 256 3.73 -17.33 -13.09
C ALA A 256 2.47 -17.71 -12.31
N GLN A 257 1.26 -17.51 -12.86
CA GLN A 257 0.01 -17.90 -12.20
C GLN A 257 -0.09 -19.42 -12.01
N LEU A 258 0.32 -20.23 -12.99
CA LEU A 258 0.36 -21.69 -12.87
C LEU A 258 1.38 -22.14 -11.81
N ARG A 259 2.55 -21.49 -11.71
CA ARG A 259 3.54 -21.76 -10.66
C ARG A 259 2.96 -21.50 -9.28
N ILE A 260 2.31 -20.35 -9.07
CA ILE A 260 1.65 -20.02 -7.80
C ILE A 260 0.59 -21.09 -7.45
N THR A 261 -0.21 -21.52 -8.43
CA THR A 261 -1.22 -22.57 -8.24
C THR A 261 -0.56 -23.91 -7.88
N ALA A 262 0.49 -24.31 -8.60
CA ALA A 262 1.22 -25.55 -8.35
C ALA A 262 1.86 -25.56 -6.95
N ASP A 263 2.46 -24.46 -6.52
CA ASP A 263 3.06 -24.35 -5.18
C ASP A 263 1.98 -24.40 -4.07
N ALA A 264 0.82 -23.77 -4.30
CA ALA A 264 -0.32 -23.89 -3.40
C ALA A 264 -0.88 -25.34 -3.37
N LEU A 265 -0.92 -26.05 -4.50
CA LEU A 265 -1.33 -27.46 -4.55
C LEU A 265 -0.35 -28.37 -3.80
N LYS A 266 0.97 -28.16 -3.93
CA LYS A 266 1.96 -28.91 -3.14
C LYS A 266 1.77 -28.72 -1.63
N ALA A 267 1.39 -27.49 -1.22
CA ALA A 267 1.14 -27.14 0.18
C ALA A 267 -0.34 -27.27 0.59
N TRP A 268 -1.14 -28.05 -0.14
CA TRP A 268 -2.62 -28.14 -0.01
C TRP A 268 -3.14 -28.38 1.42
N ARG A 269 -2.37 -29.06 2.27
CA ARG A 269 -2.74 -29.29 3.67
C ARG A 269 -2.83 -28.00 4.48
N GLY A 270 -2.11 -26.93 4.08
CA GLY A 270 -2.12 -25.63 4.73
C GLY A 270 -3.37 -24.79 4.37
N GLU A 271 -3.94 -24.08 5.35
CA GLU A 271 -5.11 -23.22 5.12
C GLU A 271 -4.80 -22.06 4.19
N ALA A 272 -3.60 -21.47 4.29
CA ALA A 272 -3.15 -20.38 3.43
C ALA A 272 -3.06 -20.80 1.96
N ALA A 273 -2.58 -22.03 1.70
CA ALA A 273 -2.50 -22.60 0.35
C ALA A 273 -3.89 -22.80 -0.28
N ARG A 274 -4.83 -23.37 0.47
CA ARG A 274 -6.22 -23.49 0.01
C ARG A 274 -6.88 -22.13 -0.21
N ALA A 275 -6.58 -21.15 0.66
CA ALA A 275 -7.08 -19.80 0.51
C ALA A 275 -6.52 -19.11 -0.75
N ARG A 276 -5.24 -19.34 -1.09
CA ARG A 276 -4.63 -18.85 -2.34
C ARG A 276 -5.39 -19.32 -3.57
N ILE A 277 -5.68 -20.60 -3.67
CA ILE A 277 -6.42 -21.17 -4.81
C ILE A 277 -7.85 -20.61 -4.88
N ARG A 278 -8.55 -20.53 -3.73
CA ARG A 278 -9.88 -19.89 -3.70
C ARG A 278 -9.81 -18.42 -4.14
N GLY A 279 -8.76 -17.71 -3.73
CA GLY A 279 -8.51 -16.34 -4.16
C GLY A 279 -8.31 -16.24 -5.67
N GLN A 280 -7.49 -17.11 -6.29
CA GLN A 280 -7.31 -17.13 -7.74
C GLN A 280 -8.62 -17.41 -8.48
N LEU A 281 -9.43 -18.37 -8.02
CA LEU A 281 -10.74 -18.64 -8.60
C LEU A 281 -11.68 -17.43 -8.48
N ALA A 282 -11.72 -16.79 -7.30
CA ALA A 282 -12.45 -15.54 -7.10
C ALA A 282 -11.91 -14.39 -7.98
N GLY A 283 -10.58 -14.37 -8.23
CA GLY A 283 -9.95 -13.44 -9.17
C GLY A 283 -10.50 -13.55 -10.59
N LEU A 284 -10.71 -14.77 -11.06
CA LEU A 284 -11.30 -14.99 -12.39
C LEU A 284 -12.73 -14.44 -12.49
N THR A 285 -13.53 -14.55 -11.42
CA THR A 285 -14.93 -14.05 -11.43
C THR A 285 -15.03 -12.53 -11.43
N VAL A 286 -14.00 -11.81 -10.97
CA VAL A 286 -14.01 -10.35 -10.96
C VAL A 286 -13.37 -9.69 -12.19
N ILE A 287 -12.84 -10.47 -13.14
CA ILE A 287 -12.26 -9.95 -14.40
C ILE A 287 -13.24 -9.03 -15.16
N PRO A 288 -14.53 -9.36 -15.38
CA PRO A 288 -15.43 -8.45 -16.09
C PRO A 288 -15.54 -7.09 -15.41
N LYS A 289 -15.57 -7.06 -14.08
CA LYS A 289 -15.60 -5.82 -13.29
C LYS A 289 -14.29 -5.04 -13.43
N ALA A 290 -13.14 -5.70 -13.34
CA ALA A 290 -11.83 -5.10 -13.54
C ALA A 290 -11.72 -4.45 -14.94
N LEU A 291 -12.13 -5.17 -15.98
CA LEU A 291 -12.14 -4.66 -17.36
C LEU A 291 -13.09 -3.45 -17.55
N SER A 292 -14.24 -3.42 -16.88
CA SER A 292 -15.14 -2.27 -16.94
C SER A 292 -14.49 -1.00 -16.34
N ARG A 293 -13.64 -1.14 -15.32
CA ARG A 293 -12.91 -0.03 -14.70
C ARG A 293 -11.67 0.40 -15.48
N ARG A 294 -11.11 -0.49 -16.30
CA ARG A 294 -9.92 -0.23 -17.11
C ARG A 294 -10.03 1.01 -17.99
N ARG A 295 -11.20 1.26 -18.58
CA ARG A 295 -11.42 2.45 -19.42
C ARG A 295 -11.18 3.75 -18.64
N ALA A 296 -11.62 3.83 -17.39
CA ALA A 296 -11.42 5.00 -16.54
C ALA A 296 -9.94 5.20 -16.18
N VAL A 297 -9.19 4.11 -15.96
CA VAL A 297 -7.74 4.18 -15.72
C VAL A 297 -7.03 4.76 -16.94
N TYR A 298 -7.28 4.17 -18.12
CA TYR A 298 -6.56 4.55 -19.34
C TYR A 298 -7.01 5.87 -19.97
N SER A 299 -8.18 6.42 -19.58
CA SER A 299 -8.58 7.77 -19.96
C SER A 299 -7.69 8.87 -19.37
N ARG A 300 -6.95 8.53 -18.30
CA ARG A 300 -5.98 9.43 -17.64
C ARG A 300 -4.53 9.18 -18.06
N ARG A 301 -4.32 8.32 -19.03
CA ARG A 301 -2.96 7.95 -19.47
C ARG A 301 -2.22 9.14 -20.08
N ARG A 302 -0.99 9.39 -19.60
CA ARG A 302 -0.09 10.45 -20.05
C ARG A 302 1.30 9.96 -20.46
N VAL A 303 1.55 8.64 -20.38
CA VAL A 303 2.86 8.03 -20.64
C VAL A 303 2.79 6.94 -21.71
N SER A 304 3.93 6.62 -22.34
CA SER A 304 4.04 5.56 -23.33
C SER A 304 4.06 4.15 -22.71
N ASP A 305 3.87 3.11 -23.54
CA ASP A 305 4.06 1.74 -23.10
C ASP A 305 5.54 1.44 -22.83
N ASP A 306 6.47 2.05 -23.57
CA ASP A 306 7.90 1.89 -23.33
C ASP A 306 8.33 2.41 -21.96
N TYR A 307 7.76 3.55 -21.53
CA TYR A 307 7.96 4.04 -20.17
C TYR A 307 7.44 3.04 -19.13
N LEU A 308 6.20 2.57 -19.29
CA LEU A 308 5.63 1.61 -18.35
C LEU A 308 6.41 0.30 -18.31
N GLU A 309 6.88 -0.17 -19.47
CA GLU A 309 7.74 -1.36 -19.56
C GLU A 309 9.08 -1.16 -18.84
N SER A 310 9.69 0.03 -18.95
CA SER A 310 10.97 0.34 -18.29
C SER A 310 10.92 0.32 -16.77
N LEU A 311 9.72 0.41 -16.18
CA LEU A 311 9.51 0.30 -14.74
C LEU A 311 9.45 -1.14 -14.24
N LEU A 312 9.27 -2.11 -15.15
CA LEU A 312 9.02 -3.51 -14.79
C LEU A 312 10.32 -4.30 -14.66
N GLN A 313 10.37 -5.16 -13.67
CA GLN A 313 11.50 -6.06 -13.45
C GLN A 313 11.30 -7.40 -14.18
N PHE A 314 12.38 -7.98 -14.66
CA PHE A 314 12.37 -9.35 -15.17
C PHE A 314 12.29 -10.34 -14.00
N PRO A 315 11.58 -11.47 -14.15
CA PRO A 315 11.62 -12.54 -13.17
C PRO A 315 13.02 -13.15 -13.13
N ASN A 316 13.53 -13.37 -11.91
CA ASN A 316 14.76 -14.13 -11.67
C ASN A 316 14.57 -15.62 -12.00
#